data_60dfac0d3c0d9297734adc392985488a
#
_entry.id   60dfac0d3c0d9297734adc392985488a
#
_cell.length_a   1.000
_cell.length_b   1.000
_cell.length_c   1.000
_cell.angle_alpha   90.00
_cell.angle_beta   90.00
_cell.angle_gamma   90.00
#
_symmetry.space_group_name_H-M   'P 1'
#
loop_
_entity.id
_entity.type
_entity.pdbx_description
1 polymer ?
#
loop_
_entity_poly.entity_id
_entity_poly.type
_entity_poly.pdbx_seq_one_letter_code
_entity_poly.pdbx_strand_id
1 'polypeptide(L)'
;MHPLAPDLSTVSDDELAKKFNDLNRRLGQAYRSGPSQIIPQIQMLMQDYQNELGRRQDKLMKEMEARADKNGKGFKGIIDIS
;
A
#
# COMPACT_ATOMS: atom_id res chain seq x y z
N MET A 1 11.99 3.20 -15.76
CA MET A 1 11.80 3.82 -14.44
C MET A 1 11.27 5.23 -14.60
N HIS A 2 10.28 5.57 -13.84
CA HIS A 2 9.69 6.90 -13.88
C HIS A 2 10.57 7.87 -13.08
N PRO A 3 11.19 8.87 -13.70
CA PRO A 3 12.16 9.70 -12.98
C PRO A 3 11.54 10.56 -11.88
N LEU A 4 10.25 10.83 -11.95
CA LEU A 4 9.59 11.65 -10.94
C LEU A 4 8.94 10.81 -9.85
N ALA A 5 8.86 9.51 -10.04
CA ALA A 5 8.26 8.63 -9.05
C ALA A 5 9.31 8.27 -7.99
N PRO A 6 8.98 8.40 -6.72
CA PRO A 6 9.91 7.99 -5.67
C PRO A 6 10.06 6.47 -5.65
N ASP A 7 11.24 6.02 -5.23
CA ASP A 7 11.47 4.60 -5.03
C ASP A 7 10.90 4.22 -3.66
N LEU A 8 9.69 3.71 -3.67
CA LEU A 8 8.99 3.41 -2.42
C LEU A 8 9.41 2.09 -1.81
N SER A 9 10.16 1.29 -2.54
CA SER A 9 10.54 -0.03 -2.05
C SER A 9 11.46 0.03 -0.83
N THR A 10 12.18 1.13 -0.66
CA THR A 10 13.10 1.32 0.46
C THR A 10 12.49 2.07 1.64
N VAL A 11 11.25 2.52 1.49
CA VAL A 11 10.56 3.29 2.54
C VAL A 11 9.96 2.31 3.54
N SER A 12 10.12 2.61 4.84
CA SER A 12 9.54 1.77 5.89
C SER A 12 8.02 1.83 5.87
N ASP A 13 7.39 0.83 6.46
CA ASP A 13 5.93 0.78 6.53
C ASP A 13 5.36 1.99 7.25
N ASP A 14 5.97 2.38 8.37
CA ASP A 14 5.52 3.55 9.13
C ASP A 14 5.63 4.82 8.30
N GLU A 15 6.75 4.97 7.62
CA GLU A 15 6.99 6.14 6.79
C GLU A 15 5.99 6.19 5.65
N LEU A 16 5.73 5.04 5.04
CA LEU A 16 4.78 4.93 3.94
C LEU A 16 3.39 5.32 4.38
N ALA A 17 2.96 4.84 5.54
CA ALA A 17 1.65 5.18 6.08
C ALA A 17 1.54 6.65 6.41
N LYS A 18 2.57 7.24 6.98
CA LYS A 18 2.58 8.67 7.29
C LYS A 18 2.45 9.52 6.05
N LYS A 19 3.22 9.17 5.03
CA LYS A 19 3.18 9.93 3.77
C LYS A 19 1.84 9.79 3.08
N PHE A 20 1.28 8.61 3.11
CA PHE A 20 -0.03 8.39 2.53
C PHE A 20 -1.10 9.22 3.24
N ASN A 21 -1.07 9.22 4.56
CA ASN A 21 -2.00 10.01 5.36
C ASN A 21 -1.83 11.50 5.10
N ASP A 22 -0.59 11.96 4.95
CA ASP A 22 -0.31 13.36 4.65
C ASP A 22 -0.90 13.74 3.28
N LEU A 23 -0.71 12.88 2.28
CA LEU A 23 -1.28 13.12 0.97
C LEU A 23 -2.80 13.17 1.01
N ASN A 24 -3.40 12.28 1.79
CA ASN A 24 -4.85 12.25 1.92
C ASN A 24 -5.37 13.55 2.53
N ARG A 25 -4.65 14.07 3.52
CA ARG A 25 -5.02 15.34 4.13
C ARG A 25 -4.89 16.50 3.15
N ARG A 26 -3.81 16.52 2.38
CA ARG A 26 -3.61 17.54 1.35
C ARG A 26 -4.67 17.47 0.28
N LEU A 27 -5.09 16.27 -0.08
CA LEU A 27 -6.16 16.10 -1.05
C LEU A 27 -7.45 16.72 -0.53
N GLY A 28 -7.78 16.48 0.73
CA GLY A 28 -8.96 17.09 1.34
C GLY A 28 -8.89 18.60 1.35
N GLN A 29 -7.73 19.16 1.63
CA GLN A 29 -7.55 20.62 1.60
C GLN A 29 -7.73 21.16 0.19
N ALA A 30 -7.20 20.47 -0.80
CA ALA A 30 -7.32 20.92 -2.19
C ALA A 30 -8.76 20.91 -2.66
N TYR A 31 -9.55 19.94 -2.22
CA TYR A 31 -10.98 19.92 -2.53
C TYR A 31 -11.74 21.06 -1.88
N ARG A 32 -11.34 21.45 -0.69
CA ARG A 32 -12.06 22.50 0.04
C ARG A 32 -11.67 23.90 -0.37
N SER A 33 -10.37 24.13 -0.57
CA SER A 33 -9.91 25.51 -0.79
C SER A 33 -8.97 25.63 -1.97
N GLY A 34 -8.69 24.54 -2.67
CA GLY A 34 -7.85 24.61 -3.85
C GLY A 34 -6.39 24.85 -3.52
N PRO A 35 -5.53 24.98 -4.51
CA PRO A 35 -5.87 24.97 -5.94
C PRO A 35 -6.23 23.57 -6.44
N SER A 36 -7.25 23.50 -7.26
CA SER A 36 -7.73 22.22 -7.76
C SER A 36 -6.75 21.58 -8.72
N GLN A 37 -5.82 22.33 -9.23
CA GLN A 37 -4.83 21.84 -10.19
C GLN A 37 -3.92 20.79 -9.59
N ILE A 38 -3.72 20.80 -8.27
CA ILE A 38 -2.86 19.82 -7.61
C ILE A 38 -3.56 18.50 -7.32
N ILE A 39 -4.87 18.47 -7.45
CA ILE A 39 -5.65 17.27 -7.13
C ILE A 39 -5.19 16.05 -7.94
N PRO A 40 -5.09 16.14 -9.28
CA PRO A 40 -4.63 14.96 -10.02
C PRO A 40 -3.20 14.56 -9.66
N GLN A 41 -2.35 15.52 -9.33
CA GLN A 41 -0.98 15.22 -8.93
C GLN A 41 -0.95 14.43 -7.62
N ILE A 42 -1.74 14.87 -6.65
CA ILE A 42 -1.83 14.17 -5.37
C ILE A 42 -2.40 12.77 -5.57
N GLN A 43 -3.44 12.66 -6.42
CA GLN A 43 -4.04 11.36 -6.69
C GLN A 43 -3.06 10.38 -7.32
N MET A 44 -2.20 10.87 -8.21
CA MET A 44 -1.18 10.03 -8.81
C MET A 44 -0.18 9.53 -7.78
N LEU A 45 0.26 10.41 -6.89
CA LEU A 45 1.16 10.02 -5.82
C LEU A 45 0.51 9.00 -4.88
N MET A 46 -0.74 9.23 -4.53
CA MET A 46 -1.47 8.30 -3.68
C MET A 46 -1.59 6.94 -4.35
N GLN A 47 -1.81 6.93 -5.66
CA GLN A 47 -1.88 5.67 -6.40
C GLN A 47 -0.56 4.91 -6.32
N ASP A 48 0.56 5.61 -6.44
CA ASP A 48 1.86 4.98 -6.30
C ASP A 48 2.04 4.36 -4.91
N TYR A 49 1.59 5.07 -3.88
CA TYR A 49 1.68 4.56 -2.52
C TYR A 49 0.78 3.36 -2.32
N GLN A 50 -0.43 3.40 -2.88
CA GLN A 50 -1.35 2.27 -2.80
C GLN A 50 -0.79 1.05 -3.52
N ASN A 51 -0.17 1.26 -4.66
CA ASN A 51 0.46 0.18 -5.41
C ASN A 51 1.57 -0.47 -4.59
N GLU A 52 2.38 0.34 -3.92
CA GLU A 52 3.44 -0.20 -3.07
C GLU A 52 2.89 -0.97 -1.89
N LEU A 53 1.86 -0.45 -1.25
CA LEU A 53 1.22 -1.14 -0.13
C LEU A 53 0.63 -2.47 -0.57
N GLY A 54 -0.03 -2.47 -1.74
CA GLY A 54 -0.60 -3.70 -2.29
C GLY A 54 0.47 -4.73 -2.58
N ARG A 55 1.60 -4.30 -3.12
CA ARG A 55 2.70 -5.20 -3.43
C ARG A 55 3.29 -5.81 -2.16
N ARG A 56 3.43 -5.01 -1.11
CA ARG A 56 3.94 -5.51 0.18
C ARG A 56 2.97 -6.50 0.80
N GLN A 57 1.68 -6.19 0.72
CA GLN A 57 0.66 -7.08 1.24
C GLN A 57 0.64 -8.40 0.48
N ASP A 58 0.75 -8.33 -0.84
CA ASP A 58 0.79 -9.53 -1.68
C ASP A 58 2.00 -10.39 -1.35
N LYS A 59 3.15 -9.75 -1.18
CA LYS A 59 4.36 -10.47 -0.81
C LYS A 59 4.21 -11.15 0.53
N LEU A 60 3.64 -10.45 1.50
CA LEU A 60 3.41 -11.00 2.82
C LEU A 60 2.48 -12.20 2.76
N MET A 61 1.40 -12.09 1.99
CA MET A 61 0.46 -13.19 1.85
C MET A 61 1.11 -14.40 1.20
N LYS A 62 1.95 -14.17 0.21
CA LYS A 62 2.67 -15.28 -0.43
C LYS A 62 3.63 -15.96 0.54
N GLU A 63 4.30 -15.18 1.37
CA GLU A 63 5.18 -15.73 2.39
C GLU A 63 4.40 -16.54 3.41
N MET A 64 3.24 -16.06 3.80
CA MET A 64 2.37 -16.78 4.73
C MET A 64 1.85 -18.06 4.12
N GLU A 65 1.48 -18.03 2.85
CA GLU A 65 1.04 -19.22 2.14
C GLU A 65 2.16 -20.25 2.05
N ALA A 66 3.38 -19.79 1.78
CA ALA A 66 4.52 -20.71 1.71
C ALA A 66 4.77 -21.38 3.06
N ARG A 67 4.64 -20.63 4.15
CA ARG A 67 4.76 -21.19 5.49
C ARG A 67 3.63 -22.16 5.79
N ALA A 68 2.42 -21.78 5.37
CA ALA A 68 1.27 -22.64 5.57
C ALA A 68 1.41 -23.95 4.79
N ASP A 69 2.01 -23.88 3.62
CA ASP A 69 2.26 -25.08 2.81
C ASP A 69 3.22 -26.04 3.52
N LYS A 70 4.26 -25.50 4.17
CA LYS A 70 5.16 -26.36 4.94
C LYS A 70 4.46 -27.02 6.11
N ASN A 71 3.49 -26.31 6.67
CA ASN A 71 2.66 -26.80 7.76
C ASN A 71 1.22 -26.95 7.30
N GLY A 72 1.03 -27.25 6.03
CA GLY A 72 -0.24 -27.14 5.36
C GLY A 72 -1.38 -27.91 5.98
N LYS A 73 -1.07 -29.02 6.61
CA LYS A 73 -2.10 -29.83 7.22
C LYS A 73 -2.83 -29.07 8.31
N GLY A 74 -2.10 -28.35 9.13
CA GLY A 74 -2.71 -27.55 10.18
C GLY A 74 -3.57 -26.44 9.63
N PHE A 75 -3.07 -25.78 8.62
CA PHE A 75 -3.79 -24.69 8.00
C PHE A 75 -5.09 -25.18 7.33
N LYS A 76 -4.98 -26.27 6.60
CA LYS A 76 -6.15 -26.85 5.95
C LYS A 76 -7.16 -27.32 6.97
N GLY A 77 -6.68 -27.88 8.07
CA GLY A 77 -7.56 -28.30 9.14
C GLY A 77 -8.39 -27.15 9.69
N ILE A 78 -7.77 -25.99 9.84
CA ILE A 78 -8.47 -24.80 10.32
C ILE A 78 -9.56 -24.39 9.34
N ILE A 79 -9.24 -24.41 8.06
CA ILE A 79 -10.21 -24.04 7.03
C ILE A 79 -11.36 -25.03 6.99
N ASP A 80 -11.04 -26.30 7.10
CA ASP A 80 -12.07 -27.35 7.04
C ASP A 80 -13.06 -27.23 8.18
N ILE A 81 -12.57 -26.82 9.34
CA ILE A 81 -13.44 -26.68 10.50
C ILE A 81 -14.41 -25.51 10.30
N SER A 82 -13.93 -24.46 9.67
CA SER A 82 -14.78 -23.32 9.42
C SER A 82 -15.74 -23.59 8.28
#